data_3b987de36ae0fa2ef575263103c557eb
#
_entry.id   3b987de36ae0fa2ef575263103c557eb
#
_cell.length_a   1.000
_cell.length_b   1.000
_cell.length_c   1.000
_cell.angle_alpha   90.00
_cell.angle_beta   90.00
_cell.angle_gamma   90.00
#
_symmetry.space_group_name_H-M   'P 1'
#
loop_
_entity.id
_entity.type
_entity.pdbx_description
1 polymer ?
#
loop_
_entity_poly.entity_id
_entity_poly.type
_entity_poly.pdbx_seq_one_letter_code
_entity_poly.pdbx_strand_id
1 'polypeptide(L)'
;MTAHEQISAAIRAAAGEGRTALVAFITAGYPDKARFRETLAEVAGAADVVEIGVPFTDPMADGLTIQRASRGAIAQGVTLRWILDELAAMAPPPAAPVVLMSYLNPLLALGYERLAERAIESGVAGFIVPDLPLDESGPLDAALAARGLALIHLVSPVTPPARLEAAGRASRGFLYAVNVTGITGGAKAAGADLNEYLGRVVAASRVPVCAGFGVRSAAQVADLGRVVPGVIVGSALVESLERGESPAAFLGGLATP
;
A
#
# COMPACT_ATOMS: atom_id res chain seq x y z
N MET A 1 13.63 -3.16 -16.45
CA MET A 1 13.04 -2.45 -15.29
C MET A 1 12.67 -3.51 -14.26
N THR A 2 13.20 -3.41 -13.04
CA THR A 2 12.88 -4.32 -11.94
C THR A 2 11.45 -4.09 -11.44
N ALA A 3 10.90 -5.05 -10.67
CA ALA A 3 9.53 -4.93 -10.15
C ALA A 3 9.35 -3.67 -9.25
N HIS A 4 10.34 -3.37 -8.39
CA HIS A 4 10.27 -2.16 -7.56
C HIS A 4 10.37 -0.85 -8.37
N GLU A 5 11.10 -0.85 -9.49
CA GLU A 5 11.17 0.33 -10.38
C GLU A 5 9.83 0.59 -11.07
N GLN A 6 9.04 -0.45 -11.37
CA GLN A 6 7.70 -0.30 -11.96
C GLN A 6 6.78 0.49 -11.03
N ILE A 7 6.84 0.25 -9.71
CA ILE A 7 6.07 1.00 -8.72
C ILE A 7 6.42 2.50 -8.77
N SER A 8 7.72 2.82 -8.69
CA SER A 8 8.18 4.21 -8.74
C SER A 8 7.84 4.88 -10.08
N ALA A 9 7.92 4.13 -11.18
CA ALA A 9 7.61 4.63 -12.52
C ALA A 9 6.13 4.97 -12.67
N ALA A 10 5.22 4.13 -12.18
CA ALA A 10 3.79 4.37 -12.21
C ALA A 10 3.41 5.66 -11.46
N ILE A 11 3.95 5.84 -10.23
CA ILE A 11 3.70 7.05 -9.43
C ILE A 11 4.26 8.30 -10.12
N ARG A 12 5.47 8.23 -10.70
CA ARG A 12 6.07 9.36 -11.41
C ARG A 12 5.35 9.69 -12.72
N ALA A 13 4.82 8.68 -13.41
CA ALA A 13 4.05 8.89 -14.64
C ALA A 13 2.79 9.72 -14.35
N ALA A 14 2.03 9.37 -13.31
CA ALA A 14 0.88 10.15 -12.87
C ALA A 14 1.24 11.60 -12.56
N ALA A 15 2.34 11.82 -11.80
CA ALA A 15 2.83 13.16 -11.49
C ALA A 15 3.28 13.92 -12.75
N GLY A 16 3.88 13.24 -13.73
CA GLY A 16 4.25 13.80 -15.03
C GLY A 16 3.05 14.23 -15.88
N GLU A 17 1.90 13.61 -15.66
CA GLU A 17 0.61 13.97 -16.27
C GLU A 17 -0.12 15.10 -15.51
N GLY A 18 0.48 15.63 -14.44
CA GLY A 18 -0.10 16.70 -13.62
C GLY A 18 -1.14 16.23 -12.61
N ARG A 19 -1.27 14.93 -12.37
CA ARG A 19 -2.21 14.34 -11.41
C ARG A 19 -1.49 13.67 -10.23
N THR A 20 -2.18 13.56 -9.12
CA THR A 20 -1.71 12.80 -7.96
C THR A 20 -1.93 11.31 -8.18
N ALA A 21 -0.89 10.48 -8.01
CA ALA A 21 -1.01 9.04 -8.14
C ALA A 21 -1.93 8.44 -7.05
N LEU A 22 -2.77 7.50 -7.44
CA LEU A 22 -3.64 6.75 -6.53
C LEU A 22 -3.04 5.37 -6.24
N VAL A 23 -2.69 5.11 -4.98
CA VAL A 23 -2.39 3.78 -4.45
C VAL A 23 -3.66 3.25 -3.82
N ALA A 24 -4.29 2.26 -4.44
CA ALA A 24 -5.57 1.73 -3.99
C ALA A 24 -5.39 0.49 -3.13
N PHE A 25 -5.81 0.56 -1.85
CA PHE A 25 -5.76 -0.58 -0.94
C PHE A 25 -7.07 -1.37 -0.97
N ILE A 26 -6.95 -2.69 -1.08
CA ILE A 26 -8.05 -3.64 -0.87
C ILE A 26 -7.62 -4.74 0.09
N THR A 27 -8.54 -5.27 0.89
CA THR A 27 -8.31 -6.51 1.65
C THR A 27 -8.56 -7.72 0.73
N ALA A 28 -7.58 -8.61 0.59
CA ALA A 28 -7.70 -9.78 -0.28
C ALA A 28 -8.93 -10.63 0.05
N GLY A 29 -9.72 -10.93 -0.99
CA GLY A 29 -10.93 -11.77 -0.85
C GLY A 29 -12.07 -11.16 -0.04
N TYR A 30 -12.06 -9.85 0.20
CA TYR A 30 -13.14 -9.16 0.88
C TYR A 30 -13.80 -8.13 -0.07
N PRO A 31 -15.12 -7.95 -0.04
CA PRO A 31 -16.10 -8.65 0.80
C PRO A 31 -16.43 -10.08 0.34
N ASP A 32 -16.12 -10.45 -0.90
CA ASP A 32 -16.40 -11.75 -1.49
C ASP A 32 -15.14 -12.35 -2.11
N LYS A 33 -14.70 -13.49 -1.56
CA LYS A 33 -13.53 -14.23 -2.02
C LYS A 33 -13.64 -14.68 -3.49
N ALA A 34 -14.84 -15.08 -3.93
CA ALA A 34 -15.05 -15.56 -5.30
C ALA A 34 -14.87 -14.46 -6.34
N ARG A 35 -15.07 -13.20 -5.97
CA ARG A 35 -14.93 -12.03 -6.85
C ARG A 35 -13.56 -11.36 -6.77
N PHE A 36 -12.59 -11.93 -6.05
CA PHE A 36 -11.31 -11.28 -5.81
C PHE A 36 -10.59 -10.85 -7.10
N ARG A 37 -10.49 -11.74 -8.10
CA ARG A 37 -9.80 -11.43 -9.36
C ARG A 37 -10.51 -10.35 -10.16
N GLU A 38 -11.84 -10.37 -10.19
CA GLU A 38 -12.67 -9.36 -10.86
C GLU A 38 -12.46 -7.99 -10.19
N THR A 39 -12.60 -7.92 -8.86
CA THR A 39 -12.40 -6.72 -8.08
C THR A 39 -10.98 -6.17 -8.26
N LEU A 40 -9.97 -7.05 -8.21
CA LEU A 40 -8.58 -6.65 -8.43
C LEU A 40 -8.33 -6.09 -9.83
N ALA A 41 -8.92 -6.69 -10.86
CA ALA A 41 -8.79 -6.21 -12.23
C ALA A 41 -9.41 -4.80 -12.40
N GLU A 42 -10.61 -4.57 -11.82
CA GLU A 42 -11.24 -3.26 -11.84
C GLU A 42 -10.43 -2.20 -11.08
N VAL A 43 -9.93 -2.54 -9.89
CA VAL A 43 -9.09 -1.62 -9.10
C VAL A 43 -7.80 -1.30 -9.83
N ALA A 44 -7.11 -2.32 -10.38
CA ALA A 44 -5.85 -2.15 -11.11
C ALA A 44 -6.01 -1.36 -12.43
N GLY A 45 -7.21 -1.35 -13.01
CA GLY A 45 -7.54 -0.53 -14.17
C GLY A 45 -7.80 0.95 -13.85
N ALA A 46 -8.00 1.29 -12.57
CA ALA A 46 -8.35 2.64 -12.12
C ALA A 46 -7.33 3.26 -11.15
N ALA A 47 -6.32 2.52 -10.72
CA ALA A 47 -5.27 2.96 -9.81
C ALA A 47 -3.90 2.90 -10.47
N ASP A 48 -2.95 3.67 -9.96
CA ASP A 48 -1.55 3.66 -10.41
C ASP A 48 -0.73 2.54 -9.76
N VAL A 49 -1.11 2.15 -8.53
CA VAL A 49 -0.54 1.01 -7.78
C VAL A 49 -1.67 0.37 -6.98
N VAL A 50 -1.67 -0.95 -6.88
CA VAL A 50 -2.61 -1.66 -6.00
C VAL A 50 -1.87 -2.20 -4.79
N GLU A 51 -2.39 -1.90 -3.61
CA GLU A 51 -1.96 -2.44 -2.33
C GLU A 51 -2.95 -3.50 -1.87
N ILE A 52 -2.52 -4.75 -1.74
CA ILE A 52 -3.36 -5.86 -1.29
C ILE A 52 -3.02 -6.19 0.15
N GLY A 53 -3.96 -5.96 1.05
CA GLY A 53 -3.87 -6.36 2.45
C GLY A 53 -4.03 -7.88 2.61
N VAL A 54 -3.00 -8.51 3.17
CA VAL A 54 -3.03 -9.91 3.58
C VAL A 54 -3.79 -9.99 4.90
N PRO A 55 -4.93 -10.70 4.98
CA PRO A 55 -5.72 -10.77 6.21
C PRO A 55 -4.93 -11.38 7.36
N PHE A 56 -5.05 -10.77 8.54
CA PHE A 56 -4.34 -11.21 9.75
C PHE A 56 -5.28 -11.18 10.97
N THR A 57 -5.07 -12.09 11.93
CA THR A 57 -5.95 -12.24 13.10
C THR A 57 -5.78 -11.10 14.11
N ASP A 58 -4.56 -10.53 14.19
CA ASP A 58 -4.17 -9.56 15.22
C ASP A 58 -3.67 -8.24 14.59
N PRO A 59 -4.50 -7.54 13.81
CA PRO A 59 -4.08 -6.41 12.96
C PRO A 59 -3.99 -5.11 13.78
N MET A 60 -2.97 -5.01 14.65
CA MET A 60 -2.82 -3.92 15.62
C MET A 60 -2.54 -2.54 15.02
N ALA A 61 -2.04 -2.50 13.77
CA ALA A 61 -1.80 -1.25 13.06
C ALA A 61 -3.01 -0.76 12.26
N ASP A 62 -4.06 -1.60 12.12
CA ASP A 62 -5.18 -1.32 11.23
C ASP A 62 -6.36 -0.64 11.95
N GLY A 63 -7.07 0.22 11.22
CA GLY A 63 -8.34 0.79 11.66
C GLY A 63 -9.50 -0.24 11.62
N LEU A 64 -10.61 0.09 12.28
CA LEU A 64 -11.77 -0.82 12.45
C LEU A 64 -12.32 -1.37 11.14
N THR A 65 -12.35 -0.59 10.06
CA THR A 65 -12.82 -1.04 8.73
C THR A 65 -11.92 -2.16 8.20
N ILE A 66 -10.60 -1.99 8.27
CA ILE A 66 -9.65 -2.99 7.77
C ILE A 66 -9.64 -4.23 8.68
N GLN A 67 -9.74 -4.06 10.01
CA GLN A 67 -9.88 -5.17 10.95
C GLN A 67 -11.14 -6.02 10.66
N ARG A 68 -12.27 -5.36 10.35
CA ARG A 68 -13.52 -6.05 9.97
C ARG A 68 -13.33 -6.80 8.65
N ALA A 69 -12.72 -6.17 7.65
CA ALA A 69 -12.44 -6.78 6.36
C ALA A 69 -11.51 -7.99 6.50
N SER A 70 -10.44 -7.88 7.29
CA SER A 70 -9.52 -9.00 7.60
C SER A 70 -10.25 -10.19 8.22
N ARG A 71 -11.10 -9.95 9.24
CA ARG A 71 -11.90 -11.04 9.85
C ARG A 71 -12.83 -11.69 8.84
N GLY A 72 -13.51 -10.90 7.99
CA GLY A 72 -14.39 -11.42 6.95
C GLY A 72 -13.66 -12.27 5.90
N ALA A 73 -12.46 -11.85 5.49
CA ALA A 73 -11.64 -12.60 4.56
C ALA A 73 -11.09 -13.90 5.16
N ILE A 74 -10.63 -13.87 6.43
CA ILE A 74 -10.17 -15.07 7.15
C ILE A 74 -11.30 -16.09 7.26
N ALA A 75 -12.52 -15.65 7.59
CA ALA A 75 -13.69 -16.53 7.67
C ALA A 75 -14.00 -17.23 6.34
N GLN A 76 -13.62 -16.65 5.20
CA GLN A 76 -13.72 -17.25 3.87
C GLN A 76 -12.48 -18.09 3.48
N GLY A 77 -11.51 -18.27 4.39
CA GLY A 77 -10.31 -19.08 4.16
C GLY A 77 -9.27 -18.39 3.27
N VAL A 78 -9.19 -17.05 3.29
CA VAL A 78 -8.12 -16.30 2.60
C VAL A 78 -6.83 -16.41 3.39
N THR A 79 -5.74 -16.73 2.70
CA THR A 79 -4.38 -16.85 3.26
C THR A 79 -3.36 -16.22 2.31
N LEU A 80 -2.15 -15.92 2.79
CA LEU A 80 -1.06 -15.43 1.93
C LEU A 80 -0.80 -16.38 0.74
N ARG A 81 -0.80 -17.69 0.97
CA ARG A 81 -0.61 -18.68 -0.12
C ARG A 81 -1.70 -18.59 -1.17
N TRP A 82 -2.95 -18.54 -0.73
CA TRP A 82 -4.09 -18.38 -1.64
C TRP A 82 -3.99 -17.08 -2.45
N ILE A 83 -3.59 -15.96 -1.84
CA ILE A 83 -3.40 -14.68 -2.55
C ILE A 83 -2.35 -14.85 -3.66
N LEU A 84 -1.19 -15.43 -3.33
CA LEU A 84 -0.12 -15.65 -4.32
C LEU A 84 -0.55 -16.60 -5.45
N ASP A 85 -1.34 -17.65 -5.14
CA ASP A 85 -1.91 -18.57 -6.14
C ASP A 85 -2.91 -17.85 -7.05
N GLU A 86 -3.80 -17.02 -6.48
CA GLU A 86 -4.78 -16.25 -7.25
C GLU A 86 -4.10 -15.26 -8.21
N LEU A 87 -3.09 -14.54 -7.72
CA LEU A 87 -2.32 -13.58 -8.53
C LEU A 87 -1.57 -14.28 -9.67
N ALA A 88 -0.89 -15.40 -9.38
CA ALA A 88 -0.18 -16.19 -10.38
C ALA A 88 -1.10 -16.75 -11.48
N ALA A 89 -2.36 -16.99 -11.16
CA ALA A 89 -3.36 -17.53 -12.10
C ALA A 89 -4.13 -16.43 -12.86
N MET A 90 -3.86 -15.14 -12.63
CA MET A 90 -4.51 -14.06 -13.40
C MET A 90 -3.97 -13.97 -14.82
N ALA A 91 -4.86 -14.02 -15.78
CA ALA A 91 -4.56 -13.82 -17.20
C ALA A 91 -5.69 -12.97 -17.84
N PRO A 92 -5.43 -11.73 -18.23
CA PRO A 92 -4.15 -11.01 -18.11
C PRO A 92 -3.78 -10.68 -16.65
N PRO A 93 -2.50 -10.36 -16.38
CA PRO A 93 -2.09 -9.88 -15.07
C PRO A 93 -2.70 -8.50 -14.76
N PRO A 94 -2.71 -8.05 -13.48
CA PRO A 94 -3.18 -6.71 -13.12
C PRO A 94 -2.50 -5.61 -13.93
N ALA A 95 -3.26 -4.60 -14.36
CA ALA A 95 -2.74 -3.50 -15.19
C ALA A 95 -1.77 -2.58 -14.43
N ALA A 96 -1.96 -2.44 -13.11
CA ALA A 96 -1.09 -1.67 -12.23
C ALA A 96 -0.14 -2.59 -11.43
N PRO A 97 1.05 -2.12 -11.02
CA PRO A 97 1.93 -2.85 -10.10
C PRO A 97 1.21 -3.20 -8.80
N VAL A 98 1.42 -4.43 -8.32
CA VAL A 98 0.80 -4.94 -7.09
C VAL A 98 1.84 -5.00 -5.97
N VAL A 99 1.51 -4.46 -4.81
CA VAL A 99 2.27 -4.63 -3.56
C VAL A 99 1.42 -5.36 -2.52
N LEU A 100 2.03 -6.18 -1.68
CA LEU A 100 1.34 -6.84 -0.57
C LEU A 100 1.63 -6.10 0.74
N MET A 101 0.57 -5.73 1.47
CA MET A 101 0.70 -5.29 2.85
C MET A 101 0.40 -6.47 3.77
N SER A 102 1.39 -6.89 4.55
CA SER A 102 1.28 -8.05 5.47
C SER A 102 1.97 -7.76 6.77
N TYR A 103 1.42 -8.29 7.85
CA TYR A 103 2.16 -8.42 9.10
C TYR A 103 3.31 -9.42 8.93
N LEU A 104 4.31 -9.34 9.81
CA LEU A 104 5.55 -10.11 9.70
C LEU A 104 5.33 -11.61 9.82
N ASN A 105 4.47 -12.05 10.72
CA ASN A 105 4.28 -13.49 11.02
C ASN A 105 3.87 -14.34 9.80
N PRO A 106 2.92 -13.95 8.94
CA PRO A 106 2.61 -14.69 7.71
C PRO A 106 3.80 -14.85 6.77
N LEU A 107 4.66 -13.81 6.69
CA LEU A 107 5.87 -13.82 5.84
C LEU A 107 6.94 -14.75 6.41
N LEU A 108 7.18 -14.70 7.71
CA LEU A 108 8.09 -15.61 8.43
C LEU A 108 7.67 -17.08 8.29
N ALA A 109 6.37 -17.35 8.39
CA ALA A 109 5.82 -18.72 8.26
C ALA A 109 6.03 -19.31 6.85
N LEU A 110 6.13 -18.46 5.81
CA LEU A 110 6.45 -18.91 4.46
C LEU A 110 7.95 -19.05 4.24
N GLY A 111 8.77 -18.25 4.95
CA GLY A 111 10.21 -18.09 4.77
C GLY A 111 10.55 -17.07 3.68
N TYR A 112 11.57 -16.23 3.92
CA TYR A 112 11.84 -15.05 3.09
C TYR A 112 12.27 -15.38 1.65
N GLU A 113 13.10 -16.40 1.45
CA GLU A 113 13.55 -16.84 0.13
C GLU A 113 12.38 -17.34 -0.70
N ARG A 114 11.56 -18.22 -0.09
CA ARG A 114 10.38 -18.78 -0.74
C ARG A 114 9.32 -17.71 -1.00
N LEU A 115 9.18 -16.74 -0.08
CA LEU A 115 8.29 -15.58 -0.27
C LEU A 115 8.71 -14.78 -1.50
N ALA A 116 10.00 -14.45 -1.64
CA ALA A 116 10.53 -13.68 -2.75
C ALA A 116 10.37 -14.43 -4.09
N GLU A 117 10.58 -15.75 -4.11
CA GLU A 117 10.33 -16.59 -5.29
C GLU A 117 8.86 -16.57 -5.71
N ARG A 118 7.98 -16.86 -4.77
CA ARG A 118 6.54 -16.88 -5.02
C ARG A 118 5.99 -15.50 -5.42
N ALA A 119 6.55 -14.41 -4.86
CA ALA A 119 6.18 -13.05 -5.23
C ALA A 119 6.47 -12.75 -6.71
N ILE A 120 7.64 -13.13 -7.21
CA ILE A 120 7.98 -12.99 -8.64
C ILE A 120 7.03 -13.82 -9.51
N GLU A 121 6.79 -15.09 -9.16
CA GLU A 121 5.88 -15.97 -9.90
C GLU A 121 4.45 -15.41 -9.98
N SER A 122 4.01 -14.70 -8.95
CA SER A 122 2.68 -14.10 -8.87
C SER A 122 2.61 -12.64 -9.33
N GLY A 123 3.70 -12.06 -9.85
CA GLY A 123 3.72 -10.69 -10.34
C GLY A 123 3.66 -9.62 -9.24
N VAL A 124 3.91 -9.99 -7.97
CA VAL A 124 4.01 -9.02 -6.86
C VAL A 124 5.29 -8.21 -7.01
N ALA A 125 5.18 -6.89 -6.88
CA ALA A 125 6.30 -5.97 -7.06
C ALA A 125 7.00 -5.58 -5.75
N GLY A 126 6.38 -5.81 -4.58
CA GLY A 126 6.97 -5.49 -3.29
C GLY A 126 6.06 -5.74 -2.11
N PHE A 127 6.57 -5.37 -0.93
CA PHE A 127 5.92 -5.59 0.36
C PHE A 127 5.94 -4.34 1.23
N ILE A 128 4.87 -4.19 2.03
CA ILE A 128 4.73 -3.26 3.15
C ILE A 128 4.54 -4.11 4.41
N VAL A 129 5.36 -3.90 5.45
CA VAL A 129 5.30 -4.70 6.67
C VAL A 129 5.23 -3.75 7.87
N PRO A 130 4.00 -3.41 8.35
CA PRO A 130 3.78 -2.35 9.34
C PRO A 130 4.42 -2.62 10.71
N ASP A 131 4.57 -3.87 11.09
CA ASP A 131 5.13 -4.33 12.36
C ASP A 131 6.62 -4.74 12.27
N LEU A 132 7.30 -4.43 11.15
CA LEU A 132 8.73 -4.69 10.97
C LEU A 132 9.53 -3.38 11.09
N PRO A 133 10.25 -3.17 12.20
CA PRO A 133 11.13 -2.01 12.34
C PRO A 133 12.26 -2.01 11.31
N LEU A 134 12.66 -0.82 10.86
CA LEU A 134 13.75 -0.65 9.89
C LEU A 134 15.03 -1.40 10.32
N ASP A 135 15.36 -1.32 11.62
CA ASP A 135 16.60 -1.92 12.17
C ASP A 135 16.59 -3.46 12.12
N GLU A 136 15.42 -4.08 12.00
CA GLU A 136 15.22 -5.54 11.93
C GLU A 136 14.89 -6.01 10.49
N SER A 137 14.73 -5.09 9.55
CA SER A 137 14.27 -5.40 8.19
C SER A 137 15.33 -6.10 7.30
N GLY A 138 16.61 -6.09 7.71
CA GLY A 138 17.73 -6.56 6.91
C GLY A 138 17.55 -7.92 6.23
N PRO A 139 17.17 -8.99 6.95
CA PRO A 139 17.00 -10.32 6.34
C PRO A 139 15.91 -10.36 5.25
N LEU A 140 14.74 -9.76 5.51
CA LEU A 140 13.67 -9.67 4.52
C LEU A 140 14.10 -8.79 3.34
N ASP A 141 14.71 -7.63 3.64
CA ASP A 141 15.17 -6.70 2.62
C ASP A 141 16.17 -7.36 1.65
N ALA A 142 17.12 -8.13 2.18
CA ALA A 142 18.10 -8.85 1.36
C ALA A 142 17.45 -9.87 0.42
N ALA A 143 16.49 -10.69 0.92
CA ALA A 143 15.78 -11.67 0.12
C ALA A 143 14.96 -11.01 -1.00
N LEU A 144 14.26 -9.92 -0.70
CA LEU A 144 13.46 -9.16 -1.68
C LEU A 144 14.35 -8.45 -2.71
N ALA A 145 15.44 -7.79 -2.25
CA ALA A 145 16.36 -7.08 -3.12
C ALA A 145 17.04 -8.00 -4.14
N ALA A 146 17.42 -9.22 -3.73
CA ALA A 146 18.02 -10.22 -4.62
C ALA A 146 17.12 -10.58 -5.81
N ARG A 147 15.81 -10.34 -5.71
CA ARG A 147 14.81 -10.59 -6.76
C ARG A 147 14.25 -9.30 -7.39
N GLY A 148 14.81 -8.13 -7.06
CA GLY A 148 14.34 -6.84 -7.58
C GLY A 148 12.97 -6.40 -7.05
N LEU A 149 12.55 -6.93 -5.89
CA LEU A 149 11.31 -6.58 -5.21
C LEU A 149 11.50 -5.38 -4.27
N ALA A 150 10.43 -4.65 -4.01
CA ALA A 150 10.41 -3.55 -3.05
C ALA A 150 10.23 -4.05 -1.62
N LEU A 151 10.94 -3.45 -0.65
CA LEU A 151 10.49 -3.28 0.71
C LEU A 151 10.19 -1.81 0.93
N ILE A 152 8.93 -1.51 1.20
CA ILE A 152 8.39 -0.16 1.38
C ILE A 152 8.32 0.12 2.86
N HIS A 153 9.06 1.13 3.32
CA HIS A 153 9.08 1.51 4.73
C HIS A 153 8.01 2.55 5.06
N LEU A 154 7.53 2.51 6.30
CA LEU A 154 6.57 3.47 6.84
C LEU A 154 7.29 4.49 7.71
N VAL A 155 6.85 5.75 7.60
CA VAL A 155 7.29 6.86 8.45
C VAL A 155 6.08 7.65 8.93
N SER A 156 6.21 8.28 10.09
CA SER A 156 5.14 9.01 10.77
C SER A 156 5.62 10.36 11.28
N PRO A 157 4.73 11.27 11.68
CA PRO A 157 5.12 12.58 12.22
C PRO A 157 6.08 12.52 13.41
N VAL A 158 6.07 11.43 14.17
CA VAL A 158 6.94 11.20 15.33
C VAL A 158 8.24 10.45 14.99
N THR A 159 8.48 10.10 13.71
CA THR A 159 9.73 9.45 13.28
C THR A 159 10.89 10.43 13.44
N PRO A 160 11.94 10.09 14.22
CA PRO A 160 13.11 10.94 14.40
C PRO A 160 13.83 11.24 13.07
N PRO A 161 14.46 12.41 12.89
CA PRO A 161 15.09 12.81 11.63
C PRO A 161 16.10 11.78 11.07
N ALA A 162 16.99 11.27 11.88
CA ALA A 162 17.98 10.26 11.46
C ALA A 162 17.32 8.96 10.97
N ARG A 163 16.20 8.55 11.61
CA ARG A 163 15.43 7.37 11.20
C ARG A 163 14.63 7.63 9.93
N LEU A 164 14.10 8.86 9.76
CA LEU A 164 13.43 9.28 8.54
C LEU A 164 14.37 9.22 7.34
N GLU A 165 15.59 9.77 7.47
CA GLU A 165 16.63 9.68 6.43
C GLU A 165 17.03 8.23 6.12
N ALA A 166 17.18 7.39 7.14
CA ALA A 166 17.50 5.98 6.95
C ALA A 166 16.38 5.23 6.20
N ALA A 167 15.13 5.45 6.57
CA ALA A 167 13.97 4.88 5.89
C ALA A 167 13.85 5.38 4.44
N GLY A 168 14.07 6.69 4.21
CA GLY A 168 14.06 7.28 2.87
C GLY A 168 15.16 6.76 1.95
N ARG A 169 16.32 6.34 2.52
CA ARG A 169 17.39 5.67 1.76
C ARG A 169 17.13 4.19 1.50
N ALA A 170 16.52 3.50 2.46
CA ALA A 170 16.28 2.07 2.40
C ALA A 170 15.05 1.70 1.56
N SER A 171 14.02 2.55 1.54
CA SER A 171 12.76 2.26 0.85
C SER A 171 12.97 2.11 -0.67
N ARG A 172 12.31 1.11 -1.24
CA ARG A 172 12.22 0.88 -2.69
C ARG A 172 10.76 0.93 -3.12
N GLY A 173 10.49 1.35 -4.35
CA GLY A 173 9.14 1.58 -4.86
C GLY A 173 8.62 2.96 -4.46
N PHE A 174 8.22 3.13 -3.21
CA PHE A 174 7.87 4.43 -2.60
C PHE A 174 8.19 4.46 -1.10
N LEU A 175 8.11 5.63 -0.48
CA LEU A 175 8.14 5.79 0.97
C LEU A 175 6.73 6.10 1.46
N TYR A 176 6.23 5.33 2.44
CA TYR A 176 4.88 5.44 2.94
C TYR A 176 4.82 6.42 4.12
N ALA A 177 4.25 7.60 3.93
CA ALA A 177 3.98 8.55 5.00
C ALA A 177 2.61 8.26 5.62
N VAL A 178 2.59 7.84 6.90
CA VAL A 178 1.34 7.56 7.63
C VAL A 178 1.02 8.66 8.63
N ASN A 179 -0.26 8.80 8.97
CA ASN A 179 -0.71 9.65 10.06
C ASN A 179 -0.91 8.82 11.33
N VAL A 180 -0.26 9.19 12.42
CA VAL A 180 -0.33 8.48 13.72
C VAL A 180 -1.71 8.59 14.38
N THR A 181 -2.60 9.41 13.88
CA THR A 181 -3.90 9.68 14.53
C THR A 181 -4.93 8.55 14.42
N GLY A 182 -4.52 7.32 14.06
CA GLY A 182 -5.42 6.23 13.65
C GLY A 182 -6.02 5.38 14.76
N ILE A 183 -5.52 5.33 15.99
CA ILE A 183 -6.04 4.34 16.96
C ILE A 183 -6.73 4.92 18.19
N THR A 184 -6.45 6.15 18.60
CA THR A 184 -7.16 6.75 19.73
C THR A 184 -7.15 8.28 19.66
N GLY A 185 -8.27 8.93 19.31
CA GLY A 185 -8.62 10.28 19.73
C GLY A 185 -7.58 11.42 19.70
N GLY A 186 -6.44 11.21 19.07
CA GLY A 186 -5.39 12.21 18.92
C GLY A 186 -5.82 13.31 17.95
N ALA A 187 -5.57 14.56 18.31
CA ALA A 187 -5.87 15.72 17.49
C ALA A 187 -5.28 15.52 16.07
N LYS A 188 -6.12 15.76 15.03
CA LYS A 188 -5.64 15.89 13.65
C LYS A 188 -4.50 16.92 13.66
N ALA A 189 -3.33 16.55 13.14
CA ALA A 189 -2.30 17.55 12.85
C ALA A 189 -2.96 18.70 12.07
N ALA A 190 -2.83 19.92 12.53
CA ALA A 190 -3.37 21.08 11.82
C ALA A 190 -2.69 21.15 10.43
N GLY A 191 -3.40 21.61 9.41
CA GLY A 191 -2.94 21.49 8.01
C GLY A 191 -1.53 22.04 7.74
N ALA A 192 -1.08 23.06 8.49
CA ALA A 192 0.30 23.57 8.39
C ALA A 192 1.34 22.55 8.87
N ASP A 193 1.07 21.87 9.99
CA ASP A 193 1.97 20.85 10.57
C ASP A 193 2.07 19.62 9.64
N LEU A 194 0.98 19.30 8.93
CA LEU A 194 0.94 18.20 7.97
C LEU A 194 1.83 18.46 6.75
N ASN A 195 1.72 19.65 6.16
CA ASN A 195 2.52 20.03 4.99
C ASN A 195 4.01 20.10 5.34
N GLU A 196 4.36 20.61 6.52
CA GLU A 196 5.74 20.62 6.99
C GLU A 196 6.27 19.20 7.18
N TYR A 197 5.50 18.30 7.80
CA TYR A 197 5.87 16.90 7.94
C TYR A 197 6.10 16.25 6.58
N LEU A 198 5.14 16.34 5.66
CA LEU A 198 5.24 15.76 4.33
C LEU A 198 6.42 16.35 3.55
N GLY A 199 6.67 17.65 3.66
CA GLY A 199 7.84 18.31 3.06
C GLY A 199 9.17 17.72 3.56
N ARG A 200 9.29 17.46 4.87
CA ARG A 200 10.46 16.78 5.45
C ARG A 200 10.61 15.35 4.93
N VAL A 201 9.48 14.61 4.80
CA VAL A 201 9.50 13.24 4.26
C VAL A 201 9.97 13.22 2.80
N VAL A 202 9.45 14.12 1.98
CA VAL A 202 9.85 14.26 0.57
C VAL A 202 11.34 14.60 0.44
N ALA A 203 11.84 15.53 1.25
CA ALA A 203 13.24 15.91 1.24
C ALA A 203 14.20 14.77 1.65
N ALA A 204 13.76 13.87 2.53
CA ALA A 204 14.55 12.73 3.01
C ALA A 204 14.49 11.51 2.08
N SER A 205 13.54 11.45 1.14
CA SER A 205 13.27 10.26 0.31
C SER A 205 14.01 10.29 -1.03
N ARG A 206 14.51 9.12 -1.46
CA ARG A 206 15.05 8.90 -2.81
C ARG A 206 14.03 8.33 -3.80
N VAL A 207 12.89 7.89 -3.29
CA VAL A 207 11.77 7.34 -4.05
C VAL A 207 10.54 8.24 -3.90
N PRO A 208 9.50 8.11 -4.74
CA PRO A 208 8.26 8.84 -4.53
C PRO A 208 7.69 8.66 -3.12
N VAL A 209 7.04 9.67 -2.58
CA VAL A 209 6.35 9.60 -1.28
C VAL A 209 4.86 9.44 -1.52
N CYS A 210 4.24 8.46 -0.88
CA CYS A 210 2.78 8.30 -0.89
C CYS A 210 2.22 8.51 0.51
N ALA A 211 1.16 9.33 0.62
CA ALA A 211 0.56 9.72 1.89
C ALA A 211 -0.74 8.95 2.17
N GLY A 212 -0.77 8.22 3.31
CA GLY A 212 -1.94 7.49 3.80
C GLY A 212 -2.60 8.22 4.99
N PHE A 213 -3.59 9.06 4.69
CA PHE A 213 -4.23 9.96 5.66
C PHE A 213 -5.76 9.83 5.72
N GLY A 214 -6.28 8.65 5.39
CA GLY A 214 -7.72 8.43 5.40
C GLY A 214 -8.45 9.22 4.32
N VAL A 215 -7.89 9.26 3.12
CA VAL A 215 -8.43 9.96 1.95
C VAL A 215 -9.82 9.43 1.58
N ARG A 216 -10.79 10.33 1.41
CA ARG A 216 -12.20 10.04 1.11
C ARG A 216 -12.79 10.92 -0.01
N SER A 217 -12.07 11.95 -0.46
CA SER A 217 -12.60 12.90 -1.45
C SER A 217 -11.51 13.41 -2.38
N ALA A 218 -11.90 13.82 -3.60
CA ALA A 218 -11.01 14.46 -4.56
C ALA A 218 -10.33 15.71 -4.01
N ALA A 219 -11.03 16.50 -3.19
CA ALA A 219 -10.44 17.68 -2.54
C ALA A 219 -9.24 17.30 -1.66
N GLN A 220 -9.34 16.22 -0.87
CA GLN A 220 -8.22 15.72 -0.07
C GLN A 220 -7.06 15.21 -0.93
N VAL A 221 -7.36 14.55 -2.06
CA VAL A 221 -6.34 14.12 -3.04
C VAL A 221 -5.61 15.35 -3.59
N ALA A 222 -6.36 16.37 -4.03
CA ALA A 222 -5.78 17.61 -4.55
C ALA A 222 -4.92 18.35 -3.51
N ASP A 223 -5.37 18.43 -2.27
CA ASP A 223 -4.63 19.13 -1.21
C ASP A 223 -3.32 18.42 -0.87
N LEU A 224 -3.33 17.07 -0.71
CA LEU A 224 -2.13 16.29 -0.47
C LEU A 224 -1.20 16.28 -1.71
N GLY A 225 -1.76 16.24 -2.90
CA GLY A 225 -1.03 16.22 -4.17
C GLY A 225 -0.19 17.48 -4.44
N ARG A 226 -0.44 18.58 -3.71
CA ARG A 226 0.44 19.76 -3.74
C ARG A 226 1.80 19.52 -3.10
N VAL A 227 1.92 18.47 -2.26
CA VAL A 227 3.14 18.21 -1.49
C VAL A 227 3.75 16.85 -1.84
N VAL A 228 2.92 15.83 -2.10
CA VAL A 228 3.38 14.46 -2.39
C VAL A 228 2.88 13.97 -3.74
N PRO A 229 3.66 13.17 -4.49
CA PRO A 229 3.26 12.65 -5.80
C PRO A 229 2.17 11.59 -5.76
N GLY A 230 1.89 10.98 -4.58
CA GLY A 230 0.88 9.93 -4.48
C GLY A 230 0.13 9.92 -3.14
N VAL A 231 -1.09 9.39 -3.16
CA VAL A 231 -1.92 9.19 -1.97
C VAL A 231 -2.43 7.76 -1.91
N ILE A 232 -2.63 7.25 -0.68
CA ILE A 232 -3.16 5.91 -0.44
C ILE A 232 -4.62 6.01 -0.02
N VAL A 233 -5.48 5.26 -0.73
CA VAL A 233 -6.92 5.19 -0.51
C VAL A 233 -7.26 3.78 -0.02
N GLY A 234 -7.51 3.63 1.27
CA GLY A 234 -7.77 2.34 1.91
C GLY A 234 -9.21 2.20 2.38
N SER A 235 -9.48 2.57 3.64
CA SER A 235 -10.78 2.32 4.29
C SER A 235 -11.98 2.80 3.47
N ALA A 236 -11.87 3.92 2.78
CA ALA A 236 -12.95 4.44 1.94
C ALA A 236 -13.28 3.53 0.75
N LEU A 237 -12.25 2.94 0.12
CA LEU A 237 -12.44 1.98 -0.96
C LEU A 237 -13.01 0.65 -0.43
N VAL A 238 -12.53 0.16 0.71
CA VAL A 238 -13.07 -1.05 1.35
C VAL A 238 -14.55 -0.86 1.69
N GLU A 239 -14.94 0.28 2.25
CA GLU A 239 -16.33 0.63 2.54
C GLU A 239 -17.20 0.76 1.27
N SER A 240 -16.64 1.26 0.18
CA SER A 240 -17.31 1.31 -1.13
C SER A 240 -17.61 -0.10 -1.66
N LEU A 241 -16.62 -1.00 -1.58
CA LEU A 241 -16.79 -2.41 -1.94
C LEU A 241 -17.84 -3.13 -1.07
N GLU A 242 -17.91 -2.82 0.24
CA GLU A 242 -18.95 -3.35 1.14
C GLU A 242 -20.37 -2.94 0.70
N ARG A 243 -20.51 -1.74 0.13
CA ARG A 243 -21.80 -1.27 -0.42
C ARG A 243 -22.11 -1.81 -1.82
N GLY A 244 -21.18 -2.58 -2.43
CA GLY A 244 -21.34 -3.11 -3.79
C GLY A 244 -21.15 -2.05 -4.88
N GLU A 245 -20.48 -0.94 -4.58
CA GLU A 245 -20.17 0.11 -5.54
C GLU A 245 -19.01 -0.34 -6.46
N SER A 246 -18.99 0.17 -7.69
CA SER A 246 -17.85 -0.07 -8.61
C SER A 246 -16.59 0.61 -8.09
N PRO A 247 -15.49 -0.14 -7.85
CA PRO A 247 -14.23 0.44 -7.43
C PRO A 247 -13.65 1.41 -8.49
N ALA A 248 -13.85 1.14 -9.76
CA ALA A 248 -13.41 2.02 -10.84
C ALA A 248 -14.15 3.36 -10.81
N ALA A 249 -15.47 3.35 -10.59
CA ALA A 249 -16.25 4.58 -10.45
C ALA A 249 -15.84 5.37 -9.20
N PHE A 250 -15.62 4.68 -8.08
CA PHE A 250 -15.18 5.31 -6.83
C PHE A 250 -13.79 5.97 -6.99
N LEU A 251 -12.80 5.24 -7.52
CA LEU A 251 -11.45 5.77 -7.73
C LEU A 251 -11.43 6.89 -8.79
N GLY A 252 -12.21 6.74 -9.87
CA GLY A 252 -12.38 7.80 -10.88
C GLY A 252 -12.95 9.09 -10.30
N GLY A 253 -13.84 9.00 -9.30
CA GLY A 253 -14.35 10.17 -8.56
C GLY A 253 -13.32 10.84 -7.63
N LEU A 254 -12.20 10.17 -7.32
CA LEU A 254 -11.09 10.73 -6.54
C LEU A 254 -9.97 11.30 -7.41
N ALA A 255 -9.84 10.82 -8.65
CA ALA A 255 -8.83 11.31 -9.58
C ALA A 255 -9.06 12.80 -9.83
N THR A 256 -8.03 13.61 -9.59
CA THR A 256 -8.03 15.04 -9.88
C THR A 256 -7.29 15.28 -11.18
N PRO A 257 -7.82 16.13 -12.06
CA PRO A 257 -7.08 16.56 -13.25
C PRO A 257 -5.83 17.36 -12.89
#